data_261d39d7556a08bd2b9ca22fb7ca7463
#
_entry.id   261d39d7556a08bd2b9ca22fb7ca7463
#
_cell.length_a   1.000
_cell.length_b   1.000
_cell.length_c   1.000
_cell.angle_alpha   90.00
_cell.angle_beta   90.00
_cell.angle_gamma   90.00
#
_symmetry.space_group_name_H-M   'P 1'
#
loop_
_entity.id
_entity.type
_entity.pdbx_description
1 polymer ?
#
loop_
_entity_poly.entity_id
_entity_poly.type
_entity_poly.pdbx_seq_one_letter_code
_entity_poly.pdbx_strand_id
1 'polypeptide(L)'
;MTRLFMGIGVANLLIAAVVFGVSPLSAQGKPIIKIDGSSTVYPVTEAVAEEFQKAAKGSVRVTVGISGTGGGFKKFCRGEIDIADASRPILKEEIALCRGNGVAYIELPVAYDALTVVVNPLNTWLNSISVADLKKMWEPAAQGTITRWNQIRPEWPNTP
;
A
#
# COMPACT_ATOMS: atom_id res chain seq x y z
N MET A 1 -46.08 -28.00 -85.13
CA MET A 1 -44.98 -27.11 -84.64
C MET A 1 -44.97 -27.20 -83.15
N THR A 2 -44.12 -28.05 -82.60
CA THR A 2 -44.06 -28.47 -81.20
C THR A 2 -42.94 -27.68 -80.50
N ARG A 3 -43.17 -26.99 -79.43
CA ARG A 3 -42.10 -26.49 -78.58
C ARG A 3 -42.16 -27.17 -77.25
N LEU A 4 -41.11 -27.88 -76.99
CA LEU A 4 -40.81 -28.58 -75.78
C LEU A 4 -40.23 -27.54 -74.75
N PHE A 5 -40.79 -27.37 -73.59
CA PHE A 5 -40.19 -26.63 -72.48
C PHE A 5 -39.76 -27.61 -71.43
N MET A 6 -38.46 -27.64 -71.23
CA MET A 6 -37.76 -28.43 -70.25
C MET A 6 -37.75 -27.64 -68.93
N GLY A 7 -38.44 -28.14 -67.95
CA GLY A 7 -38.42 -27.55 -66.58
C GLY A 7 -37.19 -27.97 -65.83
N ILE A 8 -36.42 -26.93 -65.40
CA ILE A 8 -35.26 -27.10 -64.53
C ILE A 8 -35.75 -27.09 -63.10
N GLY A 9 -35.67 -28.22 -62.41
CA GLY A 9 -35.93 -28.37 -61.00
C GLY A 9 -34.79 -27.70 -60.18
N VAL A 10 -35.13 -26.69 -59.40
CA VAL A 10 -34.21 -26.07 -58.47
C VAL A 10 -34.23 -26.88 -57.18
N ALA A 11 -33.20 -27.61 -56.94
CA ALA A 11 -32.95 -28.32 -55.66
C ALA A 11 -32.50 -27.27 -54.61
N ASN A 12 -33.39 -26.93 -53.69
CA ASN A 12 -33.05 -26.10 -52.51
C ASN A 12 -32.21 -26.94 -51.57
N LEU A 13 -30.91 -26.70 -51.57
CA LEU A 13 -29.98 -27.23 -50.58
C LEU A 13 -30.06 -26.36 -49.31
N LEU A 14 -30.80 -26.79 -48.30
CA LEU A 14 -30.84 -26.20 -46.99
C LEU A 14 -29.52 -26.47 -46.25
N ILE A 15 -28.56 -25.55 -46.30
CA ILE A 15 -27.38 -25.54 -45.46
C ILE A 15 -27.79 -25.09 -44.07
N ALA A 16 -27.99 -26.03 -43.15
CA ALA A 16 -28.14 -25.71 -41.73
C ALA A 16 -26.76 -25.24 -41.18
N ALA A 17 -26.58 -23.96 -41.09
CA ALA A 17 -25.44 -23.35 -40.38
C ALA A 17 -25.58 -23.63 -38.88
N VAL A 18 -24.91 -24.65 -38.40
CA VAL A 18 -24.69 -24.88 -36.96
C VAL A 18 -23.76 -23.79 -36.46
N VAL A 19 -24.33 -22.68 -35.97
CA VAL A 19 -23.58 -21.63 -35.26
C VAL A 19 -23.21 -22.24 -33.91
N PHE A 20 -22.04 -22.84 -33.81
CA PHE A 20 -21.40 -23.09 -32.53
C PHE A 20 -21.16 -21.74 -31.87
N GLY A 21 -22.02 -21.38 -30.94
CA GLY A 21 -21.82 -20.23 -30.08
C GLY A 21 -20.55 -20.43 -29.24
N VAL A 22 -19.43 -19.95 -29.76
CA VAL A 22 -18.21 -19.83 -29.00
C VAL A 22 -18.46 -18.67 -28.02
N SER A 23 -19.01 -18.97 -26.84
CA SER A 23 -19.04 -17.99 -25.75
C SER A 23 -17.58 -17.56 -25.51
N PRO A 24 -17.27 -16.27 -25.59
CA PRO A 24 -15.94 -15.83 -25.21
C PRO A 24 -15.74 -16.24 -23.77
N LEU A 25 -14.83 -17.17 -23.52
CA LEU A 25 -14.36 -17.50 -22.19
C LEU A 25 -13.64 -16.23 -21.74
N SER A 26 -14.36 -15.34 -21.06
CA SER A 26 -13.75 -14.17 -20.43
C SER A 26 -12.72 -14.73 -19.47
N ALA A 27 -11.47 -14.68 -19.85
CA ALA A 27 -10.36 -14.91 -18.95
C ALA A 27 -10.38 -13.74 -17.96
N GLN A 28 -11.27 -13.79 -16.96
CA GLN A 28 -11.26 -12.87 -15.84
C GLN A 28 -9.93 -13.08 -15.16
N GLY A 29 -9.04 -12.10 -15.32
CA GLY A 29 -7.77 -12.08 -14.61
C GLY A 29 -8.04 -12.24 -13.11
N LYS A 30 -7.12 -12.90 -12.39
CA LYS A 30 -7.26 -13.06 -10.94
C LYS A 30 -7.46 -11.70 -10.29
N PRO A 31 -8.38 -11.59 -9.31
CA PRO A 31 -8.54 -10.35 -8.55
C PRO A 31 -7.21 -9.96 -7.92
N ILE A 32 -6.95 -8.65 -7.92
CA ILE A 32 -5.70 -8.08 -7.40
C ILE A 32 -6.06 -7.22 -6.20
N ILE A 33 -5.42 -7.49 -5.06
CA ILE A 33 -5.43 -6.61 -3.88
C ILE A 33 -4.18 -5.75 -3.97
N LYS A 34 -4.37 -4.44 -3.99
CA LYS A 34 -3.30 -3.45 -4.07
C LYS A 34 -3.07 -2.82 -2.70
N ILE A 35 -1.86 -2.94 -2.19
CA ILE A 35 -1.42 -2.39 -0.91
C ILE A 35 -0.26 -1.44 -1.17
N ASP A 36 -0.24 -0.29 -0.50
CA ASP A 36 0.88 0.66 -0.61
C ASP A 36 0.94 1.54 0.64
N GLY A 37 2.10 2.03 0.98
CA GLY A 37 2.25 2.97 2.09
C GLY A 37 3.59 2.91 2.80
N SER A 38 3.53 2.71 4.12
CA SER A 38 4.66 2.79 5.04
C SER A 38 5.75 1.76 4.75
N SER A 39 7.00 2.21 4.64
CA SER A 39 8.16 1.33 4.57
C SER A 39 8.41 0.55 5.87
N THR A 40 8.00 1.08 7.01
CA THR A 40 8.10 0.40 8.32
C THR A 40 7.18 -0.83 8.37
N VAL A 41 5.97 -0.71 7.82
CA VAL A 41 4.96 -1.78 7.82
C VAL A 41 5.19 -2.77 6.68
N TYR A 42 5.81 -2.34 5.59
CA TYR A 42 6.03 -3.12 4.38
C TYR A 42 6.51 -4.56 4.62
N PRO A 43 7.55 -4.85 5.44
CA PRO A 43 8.03 -6.22 5.61
C PRO A 43 6.98 -7.15 6.23
N VAL A 44 6.15 -6.62 7.12
CA VAL A 44 5.06 -7.38 7.75
C VAL A 44 3.97 -7.65 6.72
N THR A 45 3.57 -6.63 5.98
CA THR A 45 2.54 -6.75 4.94
C THR A 45 2.96 -7.71 3.83
N GLU A 46 4.24 -7.64 3.40
CA GLU A 46 4.78 -8.54 2.38
C GLU A 46 4.69 -10.01 2.83
N ALA A 47 5.13 -10.31 4.06
CA ALA A 47 5.05 -11.65 4.61
C ALA A 47 3.60 -12.16 4.72
N VAL A 48 2.68 -11.32 5.20
CA VAL A 48 1.25 -11.67 5.29
C VAL A 48 0.63 -11.87 3.90
N ALA A 49 0.99 -11.02 2.94
CA ALA A 49 0.51 -11.13 1.56
C ALA A 49 0.97 -12.43 0.90
N GLU A 50 2.22 -12.85 1.15
CA GLU A 50 2.75 -14.13 0.66
C GLU A 50 1.97 -15.31 1.24
N GLU A 51 1.79 -15.36 2.55
CA GLU A 51 1.03 -16.42 3.22
C GLU A 51 -0.44 -16.43 2.80
N PHE A 52 -1.06 -15.27 2.66
CA PHE A 52 -2.43 -15.17 2.14
C PHE A 52 -2.56 -15.72 0.73
N GLN A 53 -1.64 -15.39 -0.18
CA GLN A 53 -1.66 -15.90 -1.55
C GLN A 53 -1.49 -17.43 -1.60
N LYS A 54 -0.64 -17.99 -0.70
CA LYS A 54 -0.49 -19.45 -0.55
C LYS A 54 -1.80 -20.07 -0.05
N ALA A 55 -2.42 -19.53 0.99
CA ALA A 55 -3.68 -20.00 1.55
C ALA A 55 -4.82 -19.91 0.53
N ALA A 56 -4.87 -18.84 -0.25
CA ALA A 56 -5.82 -18.65 -1.34
C ALA A 56 -5.53 -19.50 -2.58
N LYS A 57 -4.51 -20.39 -2.53
CA LYS A 57 -4.09 -21.27 -3.65
C LYS A 57 -3.90 -20.51 -4.96
N GLY A 58 -3.42 -19.28 -4.86
CA GLY A 58 -3.17 -18.41 -5.99
C GLY A 58 -4.43 -17.93 -6.73
N SER A 59 -5.61 -18.00 -6.12
CA SER A 59 -6.86 -17.45 -6.70
C SER A 59 -6.90 -15.91 -6.65
N VAL A 60 -6.11 -15.28 -5.78
CA VAL A 60 -5.97 -13.83 -5.61
C VAL A 60 -4.50 -13.46 -5.76
N ARG A 61 -4.23 -12.30 -6.35
CA ARG A 61 -2.91 -11.70 -6.40
C ARG A 61 -2.86 -10.51 -5.43
N VAL A 62 -1.79 -10.40 -4.66
CA VAL A 62 -1.54 -9.23 -3.81
C VAL A 62 -0.29 -8.51 -4.33
N THR A 63 -0.34 -7.19 -4.39
CA THR A 63 0.82 -6.34 -4.70
C THR A 63 1.04 -5.39 -3.55
N VAL A 64 2.29 -5.27 -3.10
CA VAL A 64 2.67 -4.38 -2.00
C VAL A 64 3.69 -3.37 -2.51
N GLY A 65 3.41 -2.08 -2.31
CA GLY A 65 4.28 -0.98 -2.71
C GLY A 65 4.77 -0.18 -1.51
N ILE A 66 5.76 0.69 -1.75
CA ILE A 66 6.34 1.58 -0.73
C ILE A 66 6.32 3.01 -1.26
N SER A 67 5.40 3.84 -0.75
CA SER A 67 5.37 5.28 -1.06
C SER A 67 5.38 6.17 0.19
N GLY A 68 5.63 5.55 1.35
CA GLY A 68 5.50 6.17 2.66
C GLY A 68 4.04 6.32 3.09
N THR A 69 3.79 6.48 4.40
CA THR A 69 2.45 6.56 4.98
C THR A 69 1.57 7.61 4.30
N GLY A 70 2.09 8.83 4.10
CA GLY A 70 1.32 9.90 3.44
C GLY A 70 1.06 9.64 1.95
N GLY A 71 1.98 8.96 1.26
CA GLY A 71 1.79 8.52 -0.13
C GLY A 71 0.70 7.46 -0.24
N GLY A 72 0.71 6.48 0.67
CA GLY A 72 -0.31 5.46 0.79
C GLY A 72 -1.70 6.05 1.01
N PHE A 73 -1.86 6.94 2.00
CA PHE A 73 -3.14 7.61 2.24
C PHE A 73 -3.66 8.41 1.04
N LYS A 74 -2.78 9.11 0.31
CA LYS A 74 -3.19 9.82 -0.90
C LYS A 74 -3.75 8.89 -1.97
N LYS A 75 -3.08 7.75 -2.22
CA LYS A 75 -3.55 6.73 -3.17
C LYS A 75 -4.85 6.08 -2.71
N PHE A 76 -4.93 5.73 -1.42
CA PHE A 76 -6.10 5.13 -0.82
C PHE A 76 -7.32 6.04 -0.92
N CYS A 77 -7.20 7.31 -0.50
CA CYS A 77 -8.29 8.27 -0.57
C CYS A 77 -8.70 8.65 -2.00
N ARG A 78 -7.93 8.27 -3.03
CA ARG A 78 -8.31 8.36 -4.45
C ARG A 78 -8.87 7.06 -5.02
N GLY A 79 -8.95 5.98 -4.20
CA GLY A 79 -9.43 4.68 -4.64
C GLY A 79 -8.45 3.94 -5.57
N GLU A 80 -7.17 4.28 -5.54
CA GLU A 80 -6.14 3.64 -6.38
C GLU A 80 -5.63 2.32 -5.81
N ILE A 81 -5.76 2.15 -4.49
CA ILE A 81 -5.34 0.97 -3.71
C ILE A 81 -6.44 0.56 -2.73
N ASP A 82 -6.41 -0.69 -2.30
CA ASP A 82 -7.41 -1.29 -1.41
C ASP A 82 -7.02 -1.15 0.07
N ILE A 83 -5.71 -1.15 0.38
CA ILE A 83 -5.18 -1.05 1.74
C ILE A 83 -4.04 -0.05 1.76
N ALA A 84 -4.05 0.86 2.72
CA ALA A 84 -2.95 1.78 3.00
C ALA A 84 -2.19 1.31 4.23
N ASP A 85 -0.92 0.95 4.07
CA ASP A 85 -0.02 0.69 5.19
C ASP A 85 0.39 2.01 5.85
N ALA A 86 0.25 2.07 7.17
CA ALA A 86 0.51 3.30 7.91
C ALA A 86 1.27 3.04 9.21
N SER A 87 2.29 3.84 9.48
CA SER A 87 3.04 3.86 10.74
C SER A 87 2.59 4.97 11.69
N ARG A 88 1.48 5.63 11.37
CA ARG A 88 0.78 6.62 12.19
C ARG A 88 -0.72 6.61 11.87
N PRO A 89 -1.57 7.13 12.77
CA PRO A 89 -2.98 7.37 12.45
C PRO A 89 -3.16 8.31 11.25
N ILE A 90 -4.31 8.19 10.60
CA ILE A 90 -4.70 9.08 9.50
C ILE A 90 -4.92 10.51 10.02
N LEU A 91 -4.45 11.52 9.30
CA LEU A 91 -4.58 12.92 9.65
C LEU A 91 -5.93 13.51 9.23
N LYS A 92 -6.32 14.64 9.84
CA LYS A 92 -7.60 15.30 9.55
C LYS A 92 -7.75 15.70 8.08
N GLU A 93 -6.70 16.20 7.46
CA GLU A 93 -6.65 16.55 6.04
C GLU A 93 -6.76 15.33 5.13
N GLU A 94 -6.19 14.20 5.52
CA GLU A 94 -6.31 12.93 4.80
C GLU A 94 -7.73 12.37 4.91
N ILE A 95 -8.35 12.46 6.10
CA ILE A 95 -9.76 12.11 6.31
C ILE A 95 -10.66 12.98 5.43
N ALA A 96 -10.38 14.29 5.35
CA ALA A 96 -11.15 15.18 4.49
C ALA A 96 -11.02 14.82 3.01
N LEU A 97 -9.83 14.42 2.56
CA LEU A 97 -9.58 13.93 1.20
C LEU A 97 -10.39 12.65 0.89
N CYS A 98 -10.32 11.65 1.78
CA CYS A 98 -11.11 10.42 1.64
C CYS A 98 -12.60 10.73 1.54
N ARG A 99 -13.11 11.55 2.44
CA ARG A 99 -14.53 11.94 2.49
C ARG A 99 -14.94 12.67 1.19
N GLY A 100 -14.11 13.60 0.72
CA GLY A 100 -14.36 14.34 -0.52
C GLY A 100 -14.46 13.44 -1.75
N ASN A 101 -13.77 12.30 -1.75
CA ASN A 101 -13.80 11.29 -2.81
C ASN A 101 -14.78 10.13 -2.53
N GLY A 102 -15.58 10.20 -1.46
CA GLY A 102 -16.54 9.14 -1.11
C GLY A 102 -15.90 7.84 -0.63
N VAL A 103 -14.62 7.87 -0.21
CA VAL A 103 -13.90 6.69 0.29
C VAL A 103 -14.11 6.56 1.79
N ALA A 104 -14.75 5.47 2.21
CA ALA A 104 -14.85 5.07 3.60
C ALA A 104 -13.68 4.14 3.96
N TYR A 105 -13.26 4.17 5.23
CA TYR A 105 -12.18 3.31 5.69
C TYR A 105 -12.45 2.79 7.11
N ILE A 106 -11.76 1.72 7.45
CA ILE A 106 -11.60 1.22 8.82
C ILE A 106 -10.11 1.24 9.16
N GLU A 107 -9.78 1.53 10.40
CA GLU A 107 -8.41 1.48 10.91
C GLU A 107 -8.23 0.21 11.74
N LEU A 108 -7.22 -0.59 11.38
CA LEU A 108 -6.90 -1.86 12.04
C LEU A 108 -5.48 -1.77 12.61
N PRO A 109 -5.30 -1.60 13.92
CA PRO A 109 -4.00 -1.70 14.57
C PRO A 109 -3.46 -3.13 14.43
N VAL A 110 -2.24 -3.27 13.90
CA VAL A 110 -1.62 -4.59 13.66
C VAL A 110 -0.44 -4.88 14.57
N ALA A 111 0.30 -3.82 15.00
CA ALA A 111 1.46 -3.93 15.88
C ALA A 111 1.77 -2.59 16.52
N TYR A 112 2.66 -2.61 17.54
CA TYR A 112 3.30 -1.42 18.08
C TYR A 112 4.70 -1.31 17.52
N ASP A 113 5.10 -0.09 17.15
CA ASP A 113 6.47 0.26 16.80
C ASP A 113 7.08 1.11 17.92
N ALA A 114 8.36 0.90 18.23
CA ALA A 114 9.06 1.62 19.27
C ALA A 114 10.30 2.31 18.70
N LEU A 115 10.39 3.62 18.91
CA LEU A 115 11.58 4.38 18.60
C LEU A 115 12.55 4.33 19.78
N THR A 116 13.73 3.76 19.57
CA THR A 116 14.79 3.65 20.58
C THR A 116 15.93 4.60 20.25
N VAL A 117 16.36 5.37 21.24
CA VAL A 117 17.59 6.15 21.16
C VAL A 117 18.75 5.30 21.65
N VAL A 118 19.73 5.10 20.79
CA VAL A 118 20.92 4.30 21.08
C VAL A 118 22.16 5.18 21.14
N VAL A 119 23.13 4.79 21.95
CA VAL A 119 24.43 5.45 22.05
C VAL A 119 25.55 4.46 21.74
N ASN A 120 26.71 5.00 21.36
CA ASN A 120 27.88 4.17 21.15
C ASN A 120 28.26 3.44 22.44
N PRO A 121 28.65 2.14 22.41
CA PRO A 121 29.10 1.38 23.59
C PRO A 121 30.25 2.03 24.35
N LEU A 122 31.06 2.86 23.69
CA LEU A 122 32.15 3.62 24.33
C LEU A 122 31.66 4.88 25.07
N ASN A 123 30.39 5.24 24.95
CA ASN A 123 29.80 6.31 25.73
C ASN A 123 29.54 5.82 27.15
N THR A 124 30.40 6.20 28.08
CA THR A 124 30.35 5.76 29.47
C THR A 124 29.65 6.75 30.42
N TRP A 125 29.27 7.93 29.91
CA TRP A 125 28.70 8.98 30.74
C TRP A 125 27.18 9.15 30.58
N LEU A 126 26.59 8.71 29.48
CA LEU A 126 25.15 8.80 29.22
C LEU A 126 24.44 7.49 29.60
N ASN A 127 23.92 7.42 30.80
CA ASN A 127 23.18 6.26 31.30
C ASN A 127 21.66 6.38 31.05
N SER A 128 21.14 7.60 30.97
CA SER A 128 19.73 7.85 30.71
C SER A 128 19.54 9.22 30.06
N ILE A 129 18.56 9.32 29.20
CA ILE A 129 18.16 10.56 28.56
C ILE A 129 16.64 10.70 28.65
N SER A 130 16.16 11.88 28.99
CA SER A 130 14.73 12.17 29.05
C SER A 130 14.22 12.73 27.71
N VAL A 131 12.91 12.64 27.49
CA VAL A 131 12.27 13.30 26.33
C VAL A 131 12.50 14.82 26.33
N ALA A 132 12.60 15.44 27.52
CA ALA A 132 12.92 16.84 27.63
C ALA A 132 14.33 17.18 27.17
N ASP A 133 15.31 16.30 27.44
CA ASP A 133 16.69 16.47 26.95
C ASP A 133 16.75 16.31 25.42
N LEU A 134 16.07 15.30 24.88
CA LEU A 134 15.96 15.09 23.44
C LEU A 134 15.31 16.29 22.74
N LYS A 135 14.25 16.84 23.33
CA LYS A 135 13.64 18.06 22.83
C LYS A 135 14.65 19.20 22.78
N LYS A 136 15.37 19.43 23.89
CA LYS A 136 16.40 20.47 24.00
C LYS A 136 17.50 20.33 22.94
N MET A 137 17.85 19.10 22.54
CA MET A 137 18.85 18.80 21.51
C MET A 137 18.34 19.03 20.09
N TRP A 138 17.08 18.70 19.83
CA TRP A 138 16.57 18.58 18.47
C TRP A 138 15.50 19.60 18.08
N GLU A 139 15.07 20.44 19.01
CA GLU A 139 14.16 21.53 18.64
C GLU A 139 14.86 22.56 17.73
N PRO A 140 14.14 23.24 16.84
CA PRO A 140 14.74 24.19 15.88
C PRO A 140 15.60 25.27 16.54
N ALA A 141 15.27 25.69 17.77
CA ALA A 141 16.05 26.68 18.53
C ALA A 141 17.43 26.19 18.98
N ALA A 142 17.66 24.87 18.98
CA ALA A 142 18.95 24.28 19.34
C ALA A 142 20.00 24.45 18.23
N GLN A 143 19.55 24.63 16.99
CA GLN A 143 20.45 24.71 15.83
C GLN A 143 21.42 25.88 15.97
N GLY A 144 22.73 25.59 15.99
CA GLY A 144 23.80 26.59 16.13
C GLY A 144 23.98 27.14 17.53
N THR A 145 23.10 26.85 18.49
CA THR A 145 23.18 27.33 19.88
C THR A 145 23.61 26.23 20.83
N ILE A 146 23.09 25.03 20.68
CA ILE A 146 23.49 23.86 21.46
C ILE A 146 24.61 23.14 20.69
N THR A 147 25.82 23.29 21.16
CA THR A 147 27.02 22.73 20.52
C THR A 147 27.81 21.81 21.46
N ARG A 148 27.41 21.72 22.72
CA ARG A 148 28.08 20.93 23.75
C ARG A 148 27.09 20.22 24.64
N TRP A 149 27.42 19.05 25.12
CA TRP A 149 26.56 18.21 25.95
C TRP A 149 26.18 18.87 27.28
N ASN A 150 27.09 19.58 27.94
CA ASN A 150 26.80 20.29 29.21
C ASN A 150 25.80 21.43 29.05
N GLN A 151 25.47 21.88 27.85
CA GLN A 151 24.38 22.84 27.63
C GLN A 151 23.00 22.19 27.75
N ILE A 152 22.91 20.86 27.60
CA ILE A 152 21.69 20.08 27.82
C ILE A 152 21.51 19.83 29.32
N ARG A 153 22.52 19.20 29.93
CA ARG A 153 22.63 18.98 31.38
C ARG A 153 24.02 19.39 31.86
N PRO A 154 24.11 20.21 32.93
CA PRO A 154 25.39 20.73 33.43
C PRO A 154 26.40 19.63 33.82
N GLU A 155 25.91 18.47 34.26
CA GLU A 155 26.71 17.33 34.68
C GLU A 155 27.30 16.54 33.50
N TRP A 156 26.89 16.80 32.27
CA TRP A 156 27.41 16.12 31.10
C TRP A 156 28.74 16.75 30.61
N PRO A 157 29.54 16.02 29.83
CA PRO A 157 30.84 16.52 29.37
C PRO A 157 30.77 17.85 28.62
N ASN A 158 31.75 18.72 28.83
CA ASN A 158 31.91 19.96 28.08
C ASN A 158 32.62 19.71 26.72
N THR A 159 32.12 18.78 25.93
CA THR A 159 32.60 18.41 24.60
C THR A 159 31.46 18.55 23.59
N PRO A 160 31.80 18.67 22.27
CA PRO A 160 30.82 18.67 21.21
C PRO A 160 30.02 17.39 21.18
#